data_2c575f546e03c74230cf8e6bc5797409
#
_entry.id   2c575f546e03c74230cf8e6bc5797409
#
_cell.length_a   1.000
_cell.length_b   1.000
_cell.length_c   1.000
_cell.angle_alpha   90.00
_cell.angle_beta   90.00
_cell.angle_gamma   90.00
#
_symmetry.space_group_name_H-M   'P 1'
#
loop_
_entity.id
_entity.type
_entity.pdbx_description
1 polymer ?
#
loop_
_entity_poly.entity_id
_entity_poly.type
_entity_poly.pdbx_seq_one_letter_code
_entity_poly.pdbx_strand_id
1 'polypeptide(L)'
;SYNFAADEFKLSKLRSTFRAGWLKKLNLDFSMNHDFYDTNTIDGRSVRINEIKTNSWGLPTPRMTNMNAATGFKISGKRLGWSDSSTETDTTGNDTSAFADLMGSGITRPDNRSQARNPGNLWDLNLSLRYAANRMNPLNPKDTFWMNSNLTLNISKGWRIQYNARFDLIEKNLVSHDINVRRDLHCWEMNFTWTPSGFGQGFYLRVNVKSPTLRDLKFESRGG
;
A
#
# COMPACT_ATOMS: atom_id res chain seq x y z
N SER A 1 18.92 -21.41 -11.38
CA SER A 1 20.26 -21.70 -11.94
C SER A 1 21.00 -22.68 -11.05
N TYR A 2 21.94 -23.42 -11.62
CA TYR A 2 22.86 -24.31 -10.91
C TYR A 2 24.26 -23.69 -10.94
N ASN A 3 24.89 -23.55 -9.78
CA ASN A 3 26.24 -23.01 -9.66
C ASN A 3 27.24 -24.17 -9.53
N PHE A 4 28.01 -24.43 -10.59
CA PHE A 4 29.01 -25.49 -10.62
C PHE A 4 30.27 -25.17 -9.76
N ALA A 5 30.53 -23.88 -9.54
CA ALA A 5 31.70 -23.41 -8.80
C ALA A 5 31.49 -23.35 -7.27
N ALA A 6 30.27 -23.54 -6.79
CA ALA A 6 29.99 -23.56 -5.37
C ALA A 6 30.21 -24.96 -4.78
N ASP A 7 30.81 -25.03 -3.62
CA ASP A 7 30.98 -26.30 -2.89
C ASP A 7 29.66 -26.76 -2.26
N GLU A 8 28.86 -25.81 -1.76
CA GLU A 8 27.57 -26.05 -1.11
C GLU A 8 26.46 -25.24 -1.78
N PHE A 9 25.20 -25.64 -1.57
CA PHE A 9 24.00 -24.94 -2.03
C PHE A 9 24.00 -24.59 -3.53
N LYS A 10 24.38 -25.56 -4.35
CA LYS A 10 24.54 -25.39 -5.82
C LYS A 10 23.29 -24.94 -6.55
N LEU A 11 22.09 -25.25 -6.02
CA LEU A 11 20.82 -24.80 -6.61
C LEU A 11 20.41 -23.43 -6.06
N SER A 12 20.11 -22.51 -6.94
CA SER A 12 19.56 -21.20 -6.57
C SER A 12 18.09 -21.33 -6.14
N LYS A 13 17.64 -20.39 -5.31
CA LYS A 13 16.22 -20.26 -4.96
C LYS A 13 15.38 -20.03 -6.21
N LEU A 14 14.22 -20.65 -6.27
CA LEU A 14 13.23 -20.44 -7.33
C LEU A 14 12.32 -19.29 -6.94
N ARG A 15 12.26 -18.28 -7.79
CA ARG A 15 11.31 -17.17 -7.64
C ARG A 15 10.26 -17.25 -8.74
N SER A 16 9.01 -17.31 -8.34
CA SER A 16 7.86 -17.26 -9.21
C SER A 16 7.15 -15.93 -9.03
N THR A 17 6.86 -15.24 -10.11
CA THR A 17 6.12 -13.96 -10.08
C THR A 17 4.99 -14.04 -11.08
N PHE A 18 3.81 -13.65 -10.67
CA PHE A 18 2.63 -13.57 -11.50
C PHE A 18 2.01 -12.19 -11.35
N ARG A 19 1.75 -11.54 -12.46
CA ARG A 19 1.05 -10.26 -12.52
C ARG A 19 -0.12 -10.37 -13.46
N ALA A 20 -1.29 -9.99 -12.99
CA ALA A 20 -2.50 -9.94 -13.79
C ALA A 20 -3.16 -8.57 -13.64
N GLY A 21 -3.32 -7.88 -14.76
CA GLY A 21 -4.16 -6.71 -14.90
C GLY A 21 -5.44 -7.10 -15.65
N TRP A 22 -6.33 -7.85 -15.00
CA TRP A 22 -7.48 -8.43 -15.69
C TRP A 22 -8.61 -7.46 -15.95
N LEU A 23 -8.72 -6.43 -15.13
CA LEU A 23 -9.68 -5.36 -15.30
C LEU A 23 -8.90 -4.04 -15.24
N LYS A 24 -9.28 -3.04 -16.03
CA LYS A 24 -8.68 -1.68 -16.02
C LYS A 24 -8.58 -1.04 -14.62
N LYS A 25 -9.17 -1.68 -13.59
CA LYS A 25 -9.27 -1.17 -12.21
C LYS A 25 -8.75 -2.15 -11.14
N LEU A 26 -8.30 -3.34 -11.53
CA LEU A 26 -7.84 -4.37 -10.59
C LEU A 26 -6.44 -4.85 -11.00
N ASN A 27 -5.47 -4.64 -10.14
CA ASN A 27 -4.11 -5.17 -10.30
C ASN A 27 -3.89 -6.28 -9.29
N LEU A 28 -3.41 -7.43 -9.74
CA LEU A 28 -3.01 -8.54 -8.90
C LEU A 28 -1.53 -8.81 -9.10
N ASP A 29 -0.76 -8.69 -8.06
CA ASP A 29 0.66 -9.07 -8.01
C ASP A 29 0.84 -10.21 -7.03
N PHE A 30 1.46 -11.27 -7.50
CA PHE A 30 1.73 -12.45 -6.71
C PHE A 30 3.19 -12.86 -6.91
N SER A 31 3.90 -13.09 -5.81
CA SER A 31 5.28 -13.57 -5.85
C SER A 31 5.53 -14.62 -4.78
N MET A 32 6.25 -15.67 -5.16
CA MET A 32 6.65 -16.75 -4.27
C MET A 32 8.15 -17.01 -4.42
N ASN A 33 8.80 -17.27 -3.31
CA ASN A 33 10.17 -17.77 -3.30
C ASN A 33 10.18 -19.18 -2.73
N HIS A 34 10.89 -20.06 -3.38
CA HIS A 34 11.04 -21.45 -2.99
C HIS A 34 12.53 -21.76 -2.80
N ASP A 35 12.80 -22.62 -1.84
CA ASP A 35 14.13 -23.18 -1.61
C ASP A 35 14.06 -24.70 -1.81
N PHE A 36 15.03 -25.27 -2.49
CA PHE A 36 15.12 -26.71 -2.72
C PHE A 36 15.77 -27.45 -1.54
N TYR A 37 16.45 -26.71 -0.68
CA TYR A 37 17.17 -27.24 0.44
C TYR A 37 16.31 -27.34 1.69
N ASP A 38 16.51 -28.39 2.45
CA ASP A 38 15.79 -28.59 3.71
C ASP A 38 16.40 -27.74 4.83
N THR A 39 15.72 -27.71 5.95
CA THR A 39 16.16 -27.00 7.15
C THR A 39 16.12 -27.95 8.33
N ASN A 40 17.18 -27.94 9.13
CA ASN A 40 17.23 -28.66 10.38
C ASN A 40 17.14 -27.67 11.56
N THR A 41 16.68 -28.18 12.70
CA THR A 41 16.61 -27.39 13.93
C THR A 41 17.82 -27.71 14.78
N ILE A 42 18.71 -26.76 14.95
CA ILE A 42 19.90 -26.85 15.81
C ILE A 42 19.74 -25.77 16.88
N ASP A 43 19.79 -26.14 18.14
CA ASP A 43 19.64 -25.22 19.30
C ASP A 43 18.43 -24.30 19.25
N GLY A 44 17.28 -24.82 18.79
CA GLY A 44 16.05 -24.02 18.65
C GLY A 44 16.05 -23.01 17.46
N ARG A 45 17.08 -23.05 16.63
CA ARG A 45 17.17 -22.24 15.41
C ARG A 45 17.06 -23.11 14.18
N SER A 46 16.32 -22.62 13.19
CA SER A 46 16.23 -23.28 11.90
C SER A 46 17.45 -22.93 11.05
N VAL A 47 18.26 -23.93 10.75
CA VAL A 47 19.47 -23.81 9.92
C VAL A 47 19.21 -24.52 8.60
N ARG A 48 19.56 -23.87 7.50
CA ARG A 48 19.50 -24.46 6.16
C ARG A 48 20.60 -25.52 6.02
N ILE A 49 20.22 -26.72 5.60
CA ILE A 49 21.18 -27.82 5.37
C ILE A 49 21.37 -28.04 3.87
N ASN A 50 22.54 -28.55 3.48
CA ASN A 50 22.88 -28.83 2.09
C ASN A 50 22.28 -30.15 1.59
N GLU A 51 21.05 -30.45 1.99
CA GLU A 51 20.28 -31.61 1.57
C GLU A 51 19.07 -31.16 0.76
N ILE A 52 18.91 -31.71 -0.45
CA ILE A 52 17.78 -31.41 -1.32
C ILE A 52 16.58 -32.25 -0.88
N LYS A 53 15.48 -31.59 -0.57
CA LYS A 53 14.24 -32.26 -0.27
C LYS A 53 13.67 -32.91 -1.52
N THR A 54 13.51 -34.23 -1.48
CA THR A 54 12.94 -34.99 -2.60
C THR A 54 11.59 -35.61 -2.20
N ASN A 55 10.73 -35.81 -3.20
CA ASN A 55 9.51 -36.59 -3.02
C ASN A 55 9.81 -38.10 -3.14
N SER A 56 8.77 -38.94 -2.97
CA SER A 56 8.86 -40.42 -3.11
C SER A 56 9.34 -40.87 -4.50
N TRP A 57 9.35 -40.00 -5.50
CA TRP A 57 9.79 -40.25 -6.87
C TRP A 57 11.23 -39.77 -7.12
N GLY A 58 11.93 -39.30 -6.08
CA GLY A 58 13.30 -38.77 -6.22
C GLY A 58 13.39 -37.38 -6.85
N LEU A 59 12.27 -36.73 -7.13
CA LEU A 59 12.28 -35.38 -7.70
C LEU A 59 12.42 -34.31 -6.62
N PRO A 60 13.26 -33.29 -6.83
CA PRO A 60 13.41 -32.19 -5.88
C PRO A 60 12.09 -31.43 -5.68
N THR A 61 11.63 -31.32 -4.44
CA THR A 61 10.43 -30.59 -4.07
C THR A 61 10.80 -29.26 -3.43
N PRO A 62 10.54 -28.13 -4.10
CA PRO A 62 10.87 -26.84 -3.54
C PRO A 62 9.94 -26.48 -2.39
N ARG A 63 10.52 -26.07 -1.26
CA ARG A 63 9.80 -25.57 -0.09
C ARG A 63 9.51 -24.09 -0.27
N MET A 64 8.27 -23.68 -0.08
CA MET A 64 7.92 -22.25 -0.06
C MET A 64 8.56 -21.58 1.16
N THR A 65 9.34 -20.53 0.92
CA THR A 65 9.99 -19.72 1.96
C THR A 65 9.27 -18.41 2.20
N ASN A 66 8.85 -17.72 1.13
CA ASN A 66 8.11 -16.48 1.20
C ASN A 66 7.02 -16.45 0.15
N MET A 67 5.88 -15.90 0.49
CA MET A 67 4.80 -15.59 -0.43
C MET A 67 4.34 -14.15 -0.19
N ASN A 68 4.15 -13.40 -1.26
CA ASN A 68 3.54 -12.08 -1.22
C ASN A 68 2.43 -12.04 -2.26
N ALA A 69 1.26 -11.61 -1.83
CA ALA A 69 0.14 -11.34 -2.70
C ALA A 69 -0.33 -9.91 -2.43
N ALA A 70 -0.49 -9.12 -3.48
CA ALA A 70 -0.97 -7.77 -3.36
C ALA A 70 -2.00 -7.50 -4.45
N THR A 71 -3.07 -6.82 -4.08
CA THR A 71 -4.11 -6.38 -5.00
C THR A 71 -4.58 -5.00 -4.62
N GLY A 72 -4.93 -4.21 -5.62
CA GLY A 72 -5.49 -2.89 -5.41
C GLY A 72 -6.59 -2.61 -6.41
N PHE A 73 -7.61 -1.90 -5.96
CA PHE A 73 -8.69 -1.47 -6.83
C PHE A 73 -9.13 -0.05 -6.48
N LYS A 74 -9.54 0.66 -7.51
CA LYS A 74 -10.02 2.02 -7.43
C LYS A 74 -11.48 2.06 -7.86
N ILE A 75 -12.32 2.64 -7.01
CA ILE A 75 -13.73 2.88 -7.31
C ILE A 75 -13.97 4.37 -7.17
N SER A 76 -14.66 4.96 -8.13
CA SER A 76 -15.01 6.38 -8.10
C SER A 76 -16.46 6.57 -8.50
N GLY A 77 -17.15 7.52 -7.85
CA GLY A 77 -18.52 7.89 -8.15
C GLY A 77 -18.60 9.29 -8.70
N LYS A 78 -19.28 9.45 -9.85
CA LYS A 78 -19.57 10.76 -10.42
C LYS A 78 -20.71 11.43 -9.68
N ARG A 79 -20.72 12.76 -9.66
CA ARG A 79 -21.81 13.55 -9.12
C ARG A 79 -23.06 13.37 -10.01
N LEU A 80 -24.15 12.90 -9.46
CA LEU A 80 -25.43 12.88 -10.17
C LEU A 80 -25.86 14.32 -10.49
N GLY A 81 -25.90 14.66 -11.76
CA GLY A 81 -26.47 15.93 -12.21
C GLY A 81 -25.56 16.93 -12.91
N TRP A 82 -24.29 16.59 -13.22
CA TRP A 82 -23.47 17.42 -14.09
C TRP A 82 -23.04 16.63 -15.33
N SER A 83 -23.80 16.86 -16.42
CA SER A 83 -23.35 16.48 -17.76
C SER A 83 -22.23 17.42 -18.20
N ASP A 84 -20.99 17.06 -17.88
CA ASP A 84 -19.88 17.53 -18.68
C ASP A 84 -19.53 16.41 -19.66
N SER A 85 -19.91 16.66 -20.91
CA SER A 85 -19.36 15.99 -22.07
C SER A 85 -17.87 16.32 -22.14
N SER A 86 -17.05 15.56 -21.47
CA SER A 86 -15.61 15.57 -21.68
C SER A 86 -15.17 14.16 -21.99
N THR A 87 -14.90 13.99 -23.26
CA THR A 87 -14.00 13.06 -23.93
C THR A 87 -13.21 12.18 -22.94
N GLU A 88 -13.46 10.89 -22.99
CA GLU A 88 -12.58 9.88 -22.41
C GLU A 88 -11.20 10.03 -23.08
N THR A 89 -10.34 10.81 -22.47
CA THR A 89 -8.92 10.74 -22.79
C THR A 89 -8.38 9.53 -22.06
N ASP A 90 -8.18 8.47 -22.81
CA ASP A 90 -7.42 7.29 -22.44
C ASP A 90 -6.02 7.72 -22.01
N THR A 91 -5.85 8.03 -20.74
CA THR A 91 -4.51 8.13 -20.17
C THR A 91 -4.09 6.72 -19.76
N THR A 92 -3.52 6.02 -20.72
CA THR A 92 -2.62 4.90 -20.49
C THR A 92 -1.37 5.45 -19.80
N GLY A 93 -1.50 5.85 -18.57
CA GLY A 93 -0.41 6.19 -17.67
C GLY A 93 -0.05 4.97 -16.86
N ASN A 94 1.15 4.47 -17.08
CA ASN A 94 1.84 3.44 -16.32
C ASN A 94 1.88 3.82 -14.83
N ASP A 95 0.81 3.54 -14.08
CA ASP A 95 0.76 3.71 -12.61
C ASP A 95 1.47 2.57 -11.85
N THR A 96 2.58 2.08 -12.42
CA THR A 96 3.51 1.19 -11.71
C THR A 96 4.27 1.92 -10.60
N SER A 97 4.30 3.25 -10.62
CA SER A 97 5.01 4.05 -9.61
C SER A 97 4.31 4.07 -8.24
N ALA A 98 2.97 4.11 -8.21
CA ALA A 98 2.23 4.11 -6.95
C ALA A 98 2.36 2.78 -6.18
N PHE A 99 2.61 1.68 -6.89
CA PHE A 99 2.79 0.37 -6.29
C PHE A 99 4.23 0.11 -5.85
N ALA A 100 5.21 0.68 -6.56
CA ALA A 100 6.62 0.64 -6.17
C ALA A 100 6.89 1.43 -4.88
N ASP A 101 6.18 2.52 -4.67
CA ASP A 101 6.27 3.37 -3.46
C ASP A 101 5.66 2.68 -2.22
N LEU A 102 4.69 1.80 -2.41
CA LEU A 102 4.13 0.94 -1.36
C LEU A 102 5.07 -0.21 -0.94
N MET A 103 6.05 -0.55 -1.79
CA MET A 103 7.01 -1.64 -1.56
C MET A 103 8.33 -1.15 -0.95
N GLY A 104 8.63 0.13 -1.01
CA GLY A 104 9.83 0.76 -0.44
C GLY A 104 9.58 1.18 1.02
N SER A 105 10.40 0.68 1.92
CA SER A 105 10.45 1.12 3.30
C SER A 105 10.74 2.62 3.36
N GLY A 106 9.84 3.37 3.92
CA GLY A 106 10.06 4.77 4.20
C GLY A 106 8.71 5.45 4.40
N ILE A 107 8.53 5.98 5.58
CA ILE A 107 7.47 6.97 5.85
C ILE A 107 7.84 8.22 5.04
N THR A 108 7.64 8.17 3.74
CA THR A 108 7.62 9.39 2.94
C THR A 108 6.29 10.07 3.23
N ARG A 109 6.37 11.24 3.81
CA ARG A 109 5.25 12.18 3.87
C ARG A 109 4.64 12.21 2.47
N PRO A 110 3.32 12.02 2.33
CA PRO A 110 2.67 12.17 1.04
C PRO A 110 2.92 13.61 0.58
N ASP A 111 3.78 13.76 -0.39
CA ASP A 111 3.99 15.03 -1.06
C ASP A 111 2.67 15.35 -1.77
N ASN A 112 1.99 16.35 -1.27
CA ASN A 112 0.61 16.73 -1.59
C ASN A 112 0.48 17.35 -3.01
N ARG A 113 1.43 17.04 -3.93
CA ARG A 113 1.56 17.74 -5.21
C ARG A 113 1.05 17.03 -6.45
N SER A 114 0.72 15.75 -6.40
CA SER A 114 0.49 15.01 -7.67
C SER A 114 -0.73 14.10 -7.73
N GLN A 115 -1.75 14.28 -6.89
CA GLN A 115 -3.03 13.67 -7.23
C GLN A 115 -3.73 14.55 -8.26
N ALA A 116 -3.63 14.14 -9.53
CA ALA A 116 -4.35 14.75 -10.63
C ALA A 116 -5.82 14.96 -10.23
N ARG A 117 -6.21 16.21 -10.19
CA ARG A 117 -7.57 16.62 -9.87
C ARG A 117 -8.49 16.08 -10.96
N ASN A 118 -9.28 15.06 -10.67
CA ASN A 118 -10.45 14.74 -11.43
C ASN A 118 -11.63 15.54 -10.81
N PRO A 119 -11.94 16.73 -11.28
CA PRO A 119 -12.91 17.63 -10.64
C PRO A 119 -14.36 17.14 -10.75
N GLY A 120 -14.60 16.04 -11.47
CA GLY A 120 -15.92 15.48 -11.71
C GLY A 120 -16.38 14.39 -10.73
N ASN A 121 -15.49 13.83 -9.92
CA ASN A 121 -15.87 12.76 -9.02
C ASN A 121 -16.29 13.30 -7.66
N LEU A 122 -17.46 12.85 -7.18
CA LEU A 122 -17.95 13.16 -5.83
C LEU A 122 -17.10 12.41 -4.78
N TRP A 123 -16.73 11.19 -5.09
CA TRP A 123 -15.90 10.37 -4.22
C TRP A 123 -14.99 9.44 -5.02
N ASP A 124 -13.84 9.18 -4.43
CA ASP A 124 -12.84 8.23 -4.91
C ASP A 124 -12.42 7.35 -3.74
N LEU A 125 -12.50 6.04 -3.92
CA LEU A 125 -12.06 5.04 -2.96
C LEU A 125 -10.96 4.20 -3.59
N ASN A 126 -9.77 4.21 -2.96
CA ASN A 126 -8.69 3.32 -3.29
C ASN A 126 -8.56 2.30 -2.15
N LEU A 127 -8.64 1.03 -2.48
CA LEU A 127 -8.39 -0.07 -1.55
C LEU A 127 -7.19 -0.87 -2.03
N SER A 128 -6.28 -1.17 -1.13
CA SER A 128 -5.18 -2.08 -1.38
C SER A 128 -5.11 -3.15 -0.30
N LEU A 129 -4.98 -4.39 -0.72
CA LEU A 129 -4.84 -5.56 0.13
C LEU A 129 -3.45 -6.14 -0.09
N ARG A 130 -2.77 -6.48 0.99
CA ARG A 130 -1.47 -7.11 0.94
C ARG A 130 -1.38 -8.25 1.94
N TYR A 131 -1.15 -9.44 1.43
CA TYR A 131 -0.85 -10.62 2.22
C TYR A 131 0.63 -10.97 2.06
N ALA A 132 1.31 -11.26 3.16
CA ALA A 132 2.66 -11.78 3.12
C ALA A 132 2.79 -12.95 4.12
N ALA A 133 3.30 -14.06 3.63
CA ALA A 133 3.63 -15.23 4.43
C ALA A 133 5.14 -15.44 4.44
N ASN A 134 5.74 -15.49 5.61
CA ASN A 134 7.15 -15.80 5.81
C ASN A 134 7.28 -17.18 6.46
N ARG A 135 7.86 -18.11 5.72
CA ARG A 135 8.13 -19.51 6.12
C ARG A 135 9.62 -19.81 6.10
N MET A 136 10.48 -18.79 6.12
CA MET A 136 11.95 -18.99 6.17
C MET A 136 12.34 -19.79 7.39
N ASN A 137 11.75 -19.46 8.54
CA ASN A 137 11.87 -20.24 9.76
C ASN A 137 10.61 -21.08 9.94
N PRO A 138 10.67 -22.42 9.73
CA PRO A 138 9.53 -23.30 9.92
C PRO A 138 8.99 -23.34 11.37
N LEU A 139 9.85 -23.03 12.35
CA LEU A 139 9.48 -23.04 13.77
C LEU A 139 8.67 -21.79 14.17
N ASN A 140 8.82 -20.70 13.43
CA ASN A 140 8.11 -19.46 13.71
C ASN A 140 7.58 -18.85 12.40
N PRO A 141 6.53 -19.43 11.82
CA PRO A 141 5.88 -18.90 10.64
C PRO A 141 5.21 -17.55 10.97
N LYS A 142 5.35 -16.58 10.08
CA LYS A 142 4.72 -15.26 10.23
C LYS A 142 3.87 -14.94 9.03
N ASP A 143 2.64 -14.60 9.30
CA ASP A 143 1.69 -14.10 8.31
C ASP A 143 1.33 -12.65 8.63
N THR A 144 1.16 -11.86 7.61
CA THR A 144 0.65 -10.49 7.72
C THR A 144 -0.40 -10.28 6.64
N PHE A 145 -1.51 -9.67 7.00
CA PHE A 145 -2.56 -9.34 6.07
C PHE A 145 -3.08 -7.93 6.35
N TRP A 146 -2.69 -7.00 5.49
CA TRP A 146 -2.98 -5.58 5.62
C TRP A 146 -3.99 -5.14 4.58
N MET A 147 -4.90 -4.27 5.00
CA MET A 147 -5.77 -3.50 4.13
C MET A 147 -5.50 -2.01 4.35
N ASN A 148 -5.17 -1.28 3.28
CA ASN A 148 -5.14 0.17 3.30
C ASN A 148 -6.34 0.70 2.51
N SER A 149 -7.04 1.66 3.08
CA SER A 149 -8.18 2.34 2.49
C SER A 149 -7.89 3.82 2.43
N ASN A 150 -8.07 4.41 1.26
CA ASN A 150 -8.00 5.86 1.05
C ASN A 150 -9.31 6.29 0.39
N LEU A 151 -10.13 7.02 1.13
CA LEU A 151 -11.38 7.59 0.67
C LEU A 151 -11.24 9.10 0.53
N THR A 152 -11.50 9.62 -0.65
CA THR A 152 -11.57 11.05 -0.92
C THR A 152 -13.00 11.43 -1.24
N LEU A 153 -13.54 12.42 -0.54
CA LEU A 153 -14.86 12.99 -0.75
C LEU A 153 -14.73 14.45 -1.20
N ASN A 154 -15.27 14.78 -2.35
CA ASN A 154 -15.35 16.13 -2.88
C ASN A 154 -16.81 16.64 -2.74
N ILE A 155 -17.18 17.10 -1.54
CA ILE A 155 -18.56 17.47 -1.20
C ILE A 155 -19.03 18.68 -2.03
N SER A 156 -18.11 19.63 -2.22
CA SER A 156 -18.37 20.83 -3.04
C SER A 156 -17.06 21.33 -3.67
N LYS A 157 -17.14 22.38 -4.50
CA LYS A 157 -15.95 22.97 -5.15
C LYS A 157 -14.85 23.39 -4.18
N GLY A 158 -15.22 23.70 -2.93
CA GLY A 158 -14.25 24.14 -1.90
C GLY A 158 -14.02 23.14 -0.77
N TRP A 159 -14.74 22.01 -0.70
CA TRP A 159 -14.64 21.04 0.36
C TRP A 159 -14.08 19.70 -0.12
N ARG A 160 -12.98 19.29 0.49
CA ARG A 160 -12.41 17.96 0.30
C ARG A 160 -12.17 17.32 1.65
N ILE A 161 -12.63 16.09 1.81
CA ILE A 161 -12.37 15.25 2.97
C ILE A 161 -11.62 14.01 2.47
N GLN A 162 -10.52 13.68 3.13
CA GLN A 162 -9.77 12.46 2.89
C GLN A 162 -9.74 11.65 4.18
N TYR A 163 -10.07 10.38 4.07
CA TYR A 163 -9.98 9.42 5.17
C TYR A 163 -9.03 8.32 4.75
N ASN A 164 -7.94 8.16 5.49
CA ASN A 164 -6.99 7.09 5.32
C ASN A 164 -7.11 6.14 6.51
N ALA A 165 -7.14 4.85 6.24
CA ALA A 165 -7.21 3.84 7.26
C ALA A 165 -6.36 2.63 6.92
N ARG A 166 -5.70 2.07 7.92
CA ARG A 166 -4.92 0.84 7.81
C ARG A 166 -5.43 -0.18 8.81
N PHE A 167 -5.81 -1.33 8.29
CA PHE A 167 -6.33 -2.45 9.05
C PHE A 167 -5.35 -3.62 9.03
N ASP A 168 -5.16 -4.26 10.16
CA ASP A 168 -4.62 -5.61 10.25
C ASP A 168 -5.78 -6.58 10.23
N LEU A 169 -5.87 -7.39 9.16
CA LEU A 169 -6.97 -8.32 8.96
C LEU A 169 -6.76 -9.65 9.70
N ILE A 170 -5.53 -9.94 10.15
CA ILE A 170 -5.23 -11.10 10.99
C ILE A 170 -5.63 -10.81 12.42
N GLU A 171 -5.15 -9.71 12.97
CA GLU A 171 -5.48 -9.27 14.32
C GLU A 171 -6.84 -8.61 14.43
N LYS A 172 -7.50 -8.35 13.29
CA LYS A 172 -8.82 -7.70 13.18
C LYS A 172 -8.86 -6.35 13.88
N ASN A 173 -7.78 -5.60 13.80
CA ASN A 173 -7.67 -4.29 14.42
C ASN A 173 -7.43 -3.16 13.41
N LEU A 174 -7.84 -1.96 13.80
CA LEU A 174 -7.54 -0.72 13.08
C LEU A 174 -6.22 -0.17 13.61
N VAL A 175 -5.17 -0.27 12.79
CA VAL A 175 -3.80 0.10 13.20
C VAL A 175 -3.60 1.60 13.22
N SER A 176 -4.11 2.28 12.22
CA SER A 176 -4.04 3.73 12.13
C SER A 176 -5.14 4.27 11.23
N HIS A 177 -5.61 5.46 11.54
CA HIS A 177 -6.50 6.21 10.67
C HIS A 177 -6.31 7.70 10.86
N ASP A 178 -6.50 8.44 9.81
CA ASP A 178 -6.45 9.89 9.80
C ASP A 178 -7.53 10.49 8.91
N ILE A 179 -8.01 11.64 9.31
CA ILE A 179 -9.00 12.43 8.61
C ILE A 179 -8.36 13.76 8.25
N ASN A 180 -8.33 14.07 6.97
CA ASN A 180 -7.88 15.35 6.45
C ASN A 180 -9.06 16.09 5.85
N VAL A 181 -9.34 17.27 6.35
CA VAL A 181 -10.38 18.15 5.83
C VAL A 181 -9.71 19.39 5.27
N ARG A 182 -9.93 19.62 3.99
CA ARG A 182 -9.47 20.84 3.30
C ARG A 182 -10.66 21.64 2.84
N ARG A 183 -10.65 22.91 3.18
CA ARG A 183 -11.60 23.88 2.64
C ARG A 183 -10.87 24.99 1.91
N ASP A 184 -11.27 25.17 0.69
CA ASP A 184 -10.79 26.24 -0.18
C ASP A 184 -11.86 27.33 -0.25
N LEU A 185 -11.56 28.49 0.31
CA LEU A 185 -12.37 29.71 0.24
C LEU A 185 -11.71 30.68 -0.73
N HIS A 186 -12.41 31.74 -1.10
CA HIS A 186 -11.89 32.72 -2.07
C HIS A 186 -10.53 33.28 -1.68
N CYS A 187 -10.39 33.77 -0.45
CA CYS A 187 -9.18 34.43 0.06
C CYS A 187 -8.43 33.59 1.09
N TRP A 188 -9.03 32.55 1.64
CA TRP A 188 -8.49 31.74 2.72
C TRP A 188 -8.48 30.25 2.34
N GLU A 189 -7.56 29.52 2.91
CA GLU A 189 -7.59 28.07 2.90
C GLU A 189 -7.49 27.53 4.32
N MET A 190 -8.21 26.44 4.56
CA MET A 190 -8.19 25.72 5.82
C MET A 190 -7.74 24.28 5.57
N ASN A 191 -6.82 23.82 6.37
CA ASN A 191 -6.40 22.43 6.45
C ASN A 191 -6.57 21.94 7.89
N PHE A 192 -7.34 20.90 8.08
CA PHE A 192 -7.54 20.24 9.33
C PHE A 192 -7.16 18.77 9.20
N THR A 193 -6.24 18.32 10.03
CA THR A 193 -5.84 16.92 10.12
C THR A 193 -6.17 16.42 11.51
N TRP A 194 -6.79 15.27 11.59
CA TRP A 194 -7.12 14.64 12.84
C TRP A 194 -6.76 13.16 12.80
N THR A 195 -5.98 12.72 13.78
CA THR A 195 -5.59 11.32 14.01
C THR A 195 -6.22 10.89 15.34
N PRO A 196 -7.39 10.21 15.30
CA PRO A 196 -8.15 9.90 16.51
C PRO A 196 -7.45 8.95 17.46
N SER A 197 -6.61 8.03 16.93
CA SER A 197 -5.92 7.02 17.73
C SER A 197 -4.64 6.55 17.07
N GLY A 198 -3.74 5.95 17.87
CA GLY A 198 -2.48 5.39 17.42
C GLY A 198 -1.30 6.32 17.60
N PHE A 199 -0.21 6.00 16.93
CA PHE A 199 1.00 6.83 16.99
C PHE A 199 0.75 8.18 16.34
N GLY A 200 0.99 9.27 17.11
CA GLY A 200 0.75 10.63 16.63
C GLY A 200 -0.72 11.06 16.72
N GLN A 201 -1.51 10.47 17.65
CA GLN A 201 -2.87 10.92 17.88
C GLN A 201 -2.90 12.42 18.20
N GLY A 202 -3.95 13.08 17.76
CA GLY A 202 -4.11 14.51 17.94
C GLY A 202 -4.72 15.20 16.73
N PHE A 203 -4.80 16.51 16.78
CA PHE A 203 -5.28 17.29 15.67
C PHE A 203 -4.33 18.44 15.32
N TYR A 204 -4.38 18.84 14.08
CA TYR A 204 -3.71 20.03 13.56
C TYR A 204 -4.67 20.80 12.68
N LEU A 205 -4.91 22.06 13.04
CA LEU A 205 -5.71 23.01 12.28
C LEU A 205 -4.82 24.14 11.81
N ARG A 206 -4.88 24.43 10.52
CA ARG A 206 -4.24 25.58 9.90
C ARG A 206 -5.24 26.32 9.04
N VAL A 207 -5.32 27.63 9.25
CA VAL A 207 -6.07 28.57 8.40
C VAL A 207 -5.12 29.67 7.98
N ASN A 208 -4.96 29.88 6.68
CA ASN A 208 -4.07 30.91 6.15
C ASN A 208 -4.69 31.65 4.97
N VAL A 209 -4.19 32.86 4.76
CA VAL A 209 -4.55 33.68 3.61
C VAL A 209 -3.81 33.21 2.36
N LYS A 210 -4.47 33.16 1.23
CA LYS A 210 -3.88 32.76 -0.05
C LYS A 210 -2.99 33.81 -0.67
N SER A 211 -3.15 35.08 -0.27
CA SER A 211 -2.35 36.18 -0.82
C SER A 211 -0.87 36.01 -0.52
N PRO A 212 0.02 36.12 -1.52
CA PRO A 212 1.46 36.04 -1.30
C PRO A 212 2.00 37.13 -0.35
N THR A 213 1.36 38.29 -0.33
CA THR A 213 1.74 39.45 0.49
C THR A 213 1.29 39.33 1.93
N LEU A 214 0.33 38.45 2.22
CA LEU A 214 -0.26 38.27 3.55
C LEU A 214 -0.02 36.86 4.12
N ARG A 215 1.07 36.20 3.71
CA ARG A 215 1.40 34.83 4.15
C ARG A 215 1.59 34.69 5.65
N ASP A 216 1.93 35.78 6.32
CA ASP A 216 2.13 35.79 7.78
C ASP A 216 0.80 35.78 8.56
N LEU A 217 -0.32 36.08 7.89
CA LEU A 217 -1.65 35.95 8.48
C LEU A 217 -2.10 34.49 8.41
N LYS A 218 -1.71 33.75 9.42
CA LYS A 218 -2.08 32.35 9.61
C LYS A 218 -2.52 32.10 11.06
N PHE A 219 -3.48 31.23 11.20
CA PHE A 219 -3.87 30.66 12.48
C PHE A 219 -3.49 29.18 12.48
N GLU A 220 -2.80 28.74 13.49
CA GLU A 220 -2.42 27.34 13.67
C GLU A 220 -2.79 26.90 15.08
N SER A 221 -3.43 25.74 15.18
CA SER A 221 -3.75 25.10 16.46
C SER A 221 -3.46 23.61 16.37
N ARG A 222 -2.92 23.05 17.42
CA ARG A 222 -2.66 21.62 17.54
C ARG A 222 -2.95 21.17 18.96
N GLY A 223 -3.42 19.94 19.09
CA GLY A 223 -3.66 19.29 20.36
C GLY A 223 -3.57 17.76 20.19
N GLY A 224 -3.24 17.07 21.25
CA GLY A 224 -3.12 15.62 21.30
C GLY A 224 -2.87 15.20 22.73
#